data_ed6c4322f780639c219548d3549c64aa
#
_entry.id   ed6c4322f780639c219548d3549c64aa
#
_cell.length_a   1.000
_cell.length_b   1.000
_cell.length_c   1.000
_cell.angle_alpha   90.00
_cell.angle_beta   90.00
_cell.angle_gamma   90.00
#
_symmetry.space_group_name_H-M   'P 1'
#
loop_
_entity.id
_entity.type
_entity.pdbx_description
1 polymer ?
#
loop_
_entity_poly.entity_id
_entity_poly.type
_entity_poly.pdbx_seq_one_letter_code
_entity_poly.pdbx_strand_id
1 'polypeptide(L)'
;MQTLEQAPVFARTARHPGAPDPVRIVSLAGPAMAVTITLEAGRNLRDAIAIPLAAAGIAGGTVRIENLKVSPHHYLMPALSHDGKHAAFYSDPHEVAGGVTIELACATFGRRDGAPFVHCHAVWTDEQGLRRGGHMLMDQSIVAETVQAQAWGVHNATMETRFDPETNFTLFHPAVVAAETGDGGRRTLLARIRPDEDLTMAIEEVCRTHGIRNAIVRGSVGSIIGAEFDDGRIIEDRATEILVRAGRVSRGHDGVRAQLEIALIDPRGHVCEGVLARGRNPVLICFELVLEEVE
;
A
#
# COMPACT_ATOMS: atom_id res chain seq x y z
N MET A 1 -27.97 2.48 -36.30
CA MET A 1 -27.54 2.58 -34.92
C MET A 1 -27.10 1.19 -34.49
N GLN A 2 -25.80 0.89 -34.57
CA GLN A 2 -25.24 -0.35 -34.04
C GLN A 2 -25.06 -0.14 -32.56
N THR A 3 -25.76 -0.91 -31.75
CA THR A 3 -25.50 -1.06 -30.32
C THR A 3 -24.08 -1.63 -30.15
N LEU A 4 -23.18 -0.86 -29.60
CA LEU A 4 -21.88 -1.36 -29.10
C LEU A 4 -22.20 -2.40 -28.02
N GLU A 5 -22.09 -3.68 -28.37
CA GLU A 5 -22.05 -4.77 -27.40
C GLU A 5 -20.90 -4.46 -26.41
N GLN A 6 -21.24 -4.18 -25.18
CA GLN A 6 -20.25 -4.07 -24.11
C GLN A 6 -19.56 -5.43 -23.99
N ALA A 7 -18.25 -5.45 -24.20
CA ALA A 7 -17.44 -6.65 -23.97
C ALA A 7 -17.75 -7.21 -22.58
N PRO A 8 -17.79 -8.54 -22.41
CA PRO A 8 -18.08 -9.15 -21.12
C PRO A 8 -17.09 -8.65 -20.09
N VAL A 9 -17.63 -8.10 -18.99
CA VAL A 9 -16.85 -7.72 -17.81
C VAL A 9 -16.24 -9.00 -17.26
N PHE A 10 -14.95 -9.24 -17.51
CA PHE A 10 -14.23 -10.31 -16.84
C PHE A 10 -14.26 -10.00 -15.36
N ALA A 11 -15.06 -10.75 -14.60
CA ALA A 11 -15.04 -10.68 -13.16
C ALA A 11 -13.64 -11.13 -12.69
N ARG A 12 -12.81 -10.17 -12.30
CA ARG A 12 -11.49 -10.43 -11.74
C ARG A 12 -11.68 -10.87 -10.31
N THR A 13 -11.61 -12.17 -10.06
CA THR A 13 -11.68 -12.75 -8.72
C THR A 13 -10.48 -13.66 -8.49
N ALA A 14 -10.05 -13.75 -7.24
CA ALA A 14 -9.05 -14.70 -6.79
C ALA A 14 -9.71 -15.75 -5.90
N ARG A 15 -9.25 -17.01 -6.03
CA ARG A 15 -9.68 -18.06 -5.12
C ARG A 15 -8.69 -18.15 -3.97
N HIS A 16 -9.13 -17.75 -2.79
CA HIS A 16 -8.37 -17.90 -1.55
C HIS A 16 -8.62 -19.27 -0.89
N PRO A 17 -7.67 -19.78 -0.06
CA PRO A 17 -7.79 -21.07 0.60
C PRO A 17 -8.87 -21.10 1.67
N GLY A 18 -9.07 -19.98 2.38
CA GLY A 18 -10.03 -19.86 3.46
C GLY A 18 -11.36 -19.25 3.04
N ALA A 19 -12.34 -19.34 3.94
CA ALA A 19 -13.62 -18.67 3.76
C ALA A 19 -13.46 -17.14 3.85
N PRO A 20 -14.20 -16.36 3.03
CA PRO A 20 -14.19 -14.90 3.13
C PRO A 20 -14.61 -14.43 4.53
N ASP A 21 -13.83 -13.52 5.12
CA ASP A 21 -14.21 -12.86 6.36
C ASP A 21 -15.40 -11.92 6.10
N PRO A 22 -16.48 -11.97 6.89
CA PRO A 22 -17.64 -11.11 6.68
C PRO A 22 -17.34 -9.61 6.84
N VAL A 23 -16.29 -9.24 7.57
CA VAL A 23 -15.84 -7.85 7.73
C VAL A 23 -14.78 -7.57 6.67
N ARG A 24 -15.20 -7.00 5.53
CA ARG A 24 -14.32 -6.78 4.37
C ARG A 24 -13.36 -5.60 4.54
N ILE A 25 -13.74 -4.60 5.33
CA ILE A 25 -12.96 -3.40 5.58
C ILE A 25 -12.87 -3.17 7.08
N VAL A 26 -11.65 -3.01 7.58
CA VAL A 26 -11.38 -2.62 8.97
C VAL A 26 -10.65 -1.29 8.96
N SER A 27 -11.15 -0.32 9.71
CA SER A 27 -10.54 1.01 9.78
C SER A 27 -10.59 1.60 11.19
N LEU A 28 -9.52 2.31 11.55
CA LEU A 28 -9.40 3.07 12.80
C LEU A 28 -8.97 4.50 12.47
N ALA A 29 -9.59 5.46 13.15
CA ALA A 29 -9.23 6.87 13.06
C ALA A 29 -8.40 7.28 14.27
N GLY A 30 -7.54 8.27 14.07
CA GLY A 30 -6.82 8.96 15.14
C GLY A 30 -6.46 10.38 14.74
N PRO A 31 -5.98 11.20 15.70
CA PRO A 31 -5.48 12.53 15.41
C PRO A 31 -4.36 12.48 14.35
N ALA A 32 -4.46 13.34 13.33
CA ALA A 32 -3.50 13.35 12.23
C ALA A 32 -2.13 13.81 12.70
N MET A 33 -1.11 13.04 12.40
CA MET A 33 0.29 13.36 12.60
C MET A 33 1.01 13.35 11.25
N ALA A 34 1.74 14.43 10.96
CA ALA A 34 2.59 14.51 9.76
C ALA A 34 3.97 15.01 10.19
N VAL A 35 5.01 14.27 9.81
CA VAL A 35 6.39 14.58 10.16
C VAL A 35 7.33 14.34 8.99
N THR A 36 8.41 15.11 8.94
CA THR A 36 9.56 14.80 8.09
C THR A 36 10.56 14.02 8.92
N ILE A 37 10.96 12.85 8.44
CA ILE A 37 11.97 12.00 9.07
C ILE A 37 13.24 11.98 8.24
N THR A 38 14.38 11.74 8.90
CA THR A 38 15.66 11.55 8.24
C THR A 38 15.99 10.06 8.19
N LEU A 39 16.19 9.53 7.00
CA LEU A 39 16.69 8.18 6.76
C LEU A 39 18.22 8.25 6.71
N GLU A 40 18.90 7.78 7.75
CA GLU A 40 20.35 7.88 7.88
C GLU A 40 21.08 6.82 7.04
N ALA A 41 22.12 7.23 6.32
CA ALA A 41 22.99 6.33 5.59
C ALA A 41 23.61 5.26 6.49
N GLY A 42 23.80 4.06 5.96
CA GLY A 42 24.36 2.90 6.64
C GLY A 42 23.37 2.10 7.50
N ARG A 43 22.12 2.57 7.66
CA ARG A 43 21.07 1.80 8.34
C ARG A 43 20.31 0.92 7.34
N ASN A 44 19.81 -0.25 7.81
CA ASN A 44 18.78 -0.94 7.06
C ASN A 44 17.50 -0.09 7.03
N LEU A 45 16.68 -0.26 5.99
CA LEU A 45 15.51 0.58 5.77
C LEU A 45 14.46 0.48 6.88
N ARG A 46 14.28 -0.71 7.50
CA ARG A 46 13.36 -0.85 8.63
C ARG A 46 13.76 0.08 9.77
N ASP A 47 15.01 0.03 10.20
CA ASP A 47 15.48 0.82 11.34
C ASP A 47 15.56 2.31 10.99
N ALA A 48 15.95 2.64 9.74
CA ALA A 48 15.96 4.01 9.25
C ALA A 48 14.58 4.68 9.30
N ILE A 49 13.50 3.90 9.13
CA ILE A 49 12.11 4.36 9.23
C ILE A 49 11.59 4.26 10.68
N ALA A 50 11.77 3.12 11.32
CA ALA A 50 11.13 2.83 12.60
C ALA A 50 11.65 3.72 13.75
N ILE A 51 12.96 3.99 13.79
CA ILE A 51 13.57 4.77 14.86
C ILE A 51 13.02 6.21 14.91
N PRO A 52 13.05 6.99 13.81
CA PRO A 52 12.53 8.36 13.86
C PRO A 52 11.00 8.42 14.01
N LEU A 53 10.23 7.44 13.50
CA LEU A 53 8.78 7.39 13.72
C LEU A 53 8.43 7.14 15.18
N ALA A 54 9.13 6.21 15.84
CA ALA A 54 8.97 5.96 17.27
C ALA A 54 9.33 7.20 18.11
N ALA A 55 10.41 7.92 17.76
CA ALA A 55 10.80 9.17 18.40
C ALA A 55 9.76 10.28 18.21
N ALA A 56 9.06 10.30 17.09
CA ALA A 56 7.96 11.22 16.83
C ALA A 56 6.62 10.80 17.47
N GLY A 57 6.56 9.63 18.14
CA GLY A 57 5.36 9.11 18.79
C GLY A 57 4.33 8.55 17.81
N ILE A 58 4.68 8.26 16.55
CA ILE A 58 3.80 7.63 15.58
C ILE A 58 3.79 6.12 15.83
N ALA A 59 2.64 5.57 16.19
CA ALA A 59 2.45 4.15 16.47
C ALA A 59 2.14 3.33 15.21
N GLY A 60 1.48 3.94 14.24
CA GLY A 60 1.16 3.34 12.95
C GLY A 60 0.91 4.40 11.88
N GLY A 61 1.23 4.08 10.65
CA GLY A 61 1.11 5.05 9.56
C GLY A 61 1.83 4.62 8.28
N THR A 62 2.25 5.60 7.51
CA THR A 62 2.95 5.40 6.25
C THR A 62 4.09 6.39 6.06
N VAL A 63 5.07 5.98 5.27
CA VAL A 63 6.19 6.81 4.83
C VAL A 63 6.22 6.84 3.30
N ARG A 64 6.37 8.02 2.73
CA ARG A 64 6.64 8.24 1.32
C ARG A 64 8.10 8.67 1.16
N ILE A 65 8.82 7.95 0.34
CA ILE A 65 10.26 8.14 0.11
C ILE A 65 10.48 8.38 -1.38
N GLU A 66 11.23 9.42 -1.70
CA GLU A 66 11.60 9.77 -3.07
C GLU A 66 13.11 10.02 -3.16
N ASN A 67 13.70 9.70 -4.31
CA ASN A 67 15.12 9.96 -4.61
C ASN A 67 16.10 9.35 -3.59
N LEU A 68 15.79 8.16 -3.06
CA LEU A 68 16.65 7.46 -2.10
C LEU A 68 17.61 6.52 -2.82
N LYS A 69 18.91 6.59 -2.51
CA LYS A 69 19.88 5.58 -2.92
C LYS A 69 19.93 4.44 -1.90
N VAL A 70 19.83 3.21 -2.42
CA VAL A 70 19.85 1.98 -1.62
C VAL A 70 20.92 1.05 -2.18
N SER A 71 21.83 0.55 -1.33
CA SER A 71 22.86 -0.41 -1.71
C SER A 71 23.37 -1.19 -0.48
N PRO A 72 23.30 -2.55 -0.48
CA PRO A 72 22.61 -3.38 -1.45
C PRO A 72 21.10 -3.19 -1.42
N HIS A 73 20.43 -3.54 -2.52
CA HIS A 73 18.97 -3.54 -2.63
C HIS A 73 18.46 -4.96 -2.80
N HIS A 74 17.61 -5.39 -1.85
CA HIS A 74 16.95 -6.70 -1.87
C HIS A 74 15.46 -6.55 -2.01
N TYR A 75 14.83 -7.39 -2.85
CA TYR A 75 13.40 -7.30 -3.14
C TYR A 75 12.80 -8.64 -3.58
N LEU A 76 11.48 -8.68 -3.60
CA LEU A 76 10.65 -9.74 -4.16
C LEU A 76 9.78 -9.16 -5.27
N MET A 77 9.33 -10.00 -6.18
CA MET A 77 8.30 -9.67 -7.16
C MET A 77 7.02 -10.44 -6.84
N PRO A 78 5.83 -9.90 -7.18
CA PRO A 78 4.61 -10.67 -7.10
C PRO A 78 4.69 -11.88 -8.04
N ALA A 79 4.16 -13.01 -7.60
CA ALA A 79 4.15 -14.25 -8.37
C ALA A 79 2.83 -15.00 -8.20
N LEU A 80 2.46 -15.80 -9.19
CA LEU A 80 1.39 -16.78 -9.01
C LEU A 80 1.88 -17.86 -8.03
N SER A 81 1.00 -18.26 -7.13
CA SER A 81 1.31 -19.40 -6.23
C SER A 81 1.12 -20.73 -6.96
N HIS A 82 2.04 -21.64 -6.71
CA HIS A 82 1.99 -23.03 -7.20
C HIS A 82 1.81 -24.04 -6.07
N ASP A 83 1.68 -23.58 -4.81
CA ASP A 83 1.62 -24.44 -3.62
C ASP A 83 0.21 -24.92 -3.28
N GLY A 84 -0.82 -24.41 -3.98
CA GLY A 84 -2.24 -24.71 -3.72
C GLY A 84 -2.77 -24.13 -2.40
N LYS A 85 -1.93 -23.37 -1.66
CA LYS A 85 -2.26 -22.80 -0.34
C LYS A 85 -2.46 -21.29 -0.36
N HIS A 86 -2.07 -20.62 -1.45
CA HIS A 86 -2.15 -19.19 -1.63
C HIS A 86 -2.71 -18.84 -3.01
N ALA A 87 -3.45 -17.75 -3.14
CA ALA A 87 -3.93 -17.25 -4.43
C ALA A 87 -2.79 -16.65 -5.27
N ALA A 88 -1.85 -16.01 -4.60
CA ALA A 88 -0.60 -15.50 -5.15
C ALA A 88 0.49 -15.58 -4.08
N PHE A 89 1.74 -15.41 -4.46
CA PHE A 89 2.87 -15.43 -3.54
C PHE A 89 3.97 -14.47 -4.01
N TYR A 90 5.20 -14.71 -3.61
CA TYR A 90 6.37 -13.96 -4.01
C TYR A 90 7.33 -14.83 -4.85
N SER A 91 8.16 -14.17 -5.66
CA SER A 91 9.33 -14.78 -6.26
C SER A 91 10.35 -15.20 -5.20
N ASP A 92 11.41 -15.90 -5.62
CA ASP A 92 12.64 -15.96 -4.84
C ASP A 92 13.20 -14.54 -4.62
N PRO A 93 13.98 -14.31 -3.55
CA PRO A 93 14.62 -13.03 -3.31
C PRO A 93 15.60 -12.65 -4.42
N HIS A 94 15.56 -11.39 -4.81
CA HIS A 94 16.47 -10.79 -5.76
C HIS A 94 17.39 -9.78 -5.07
N GLU A 95 18.59 -9.60 -5.60
CA GLU A 95 19.54 -8.59 -5.15
C GLU A 95 20.05 -7.76 -6.33
N VAL A 96 20.16 -6.44 -6.12
CA VAL A 96 20.90 -5.54 -7.02
C VAL A 96 22.15 -5.07 -6.27
N ALA A 97 23.27 -5.72 -6.52
CA ALA A 97 24.51 -5.51 -5.76
C ALA A 97 25.08 -4.09 -5.90
N GLY A 98 25.00 -3.48 -7.08
CA GLY A 98 25.43 -2.10 -7.36
C GLY A 98 24.54 -1.04 -6.75
N GLY A 99 23.35 -1.45 -6.24
CA GLY A 99 22.37 -0.54 -5.69
C GLY A 99 21.43 0.07 -6.73
N VAL A 100 20.50 0.88 -6.22
CA VAL A 100 19.45 1.50 -7.02
C VAL A 100 19.17 2.92 -6.54
N THR A 101 18.57 3.72 -7.40
CA THR A 101 17.88 4.96 -7.00
C THR A 101 16.39 4.70 -6.96
N ILE A 102 15.81 4.74 -5.77
CA ILE A 102 14.36 4.66 -5.56
C ILE A 102 13.74 5.95 -6.09
N GLU A 103 12.87 5.84 -7.10
CA GLU A 103 12.07 6.95 -7.62
C GLU A 103 10.95 7.31 -6.65
N LEU A 104 10.24 6.28 -6.19
CA LEU A 104 9.16 6.37 -5.24
C LEU A 104 9.05 5.06 -4.47
N ALA A 105 9.00 5.16 -3.15
CA ALA A 105 8.56 4.07 -2.28
C ALA A 105 7.44 4.53 -1.37
N CYS A 106 6.50 3.62 -1.14
CA CYS A 106 5.44 3.76 -0.15
C CYS A 106 5.57 2.63 0.85
N ALA A 107 5.60 2.98 2.13
CA ALA A 107 5.84 2.02 3.20
C ALA A 107 4.81 2.14 4.31
N THR A 108 4.09 1.07 4.61
CA THR A 108 3.24 0.97 5.81
C THR A 108 4.11 0.63 7.00
N PHE A 109 3.96 1.38 8.08
CA PHE A 109 4.65 1.18 9.35
C PHE A 109 3.69 0.64 10.41
N GLY A 110 4.14 -0.36 11.15
CA GLY A 110 3.41 -0.96 12.25
C GLY A 110 4.27 -1.93 13.06
N ARG A 111 3.68 -3.06 13.49
CA ARG A 111 4.34 -4.05 14.35
C ARG A 111 4.10 -5.47 13.89
N ARG A 112 5.12 -6.32 14.12
CA ARG A 112 5.05 -7.77 14.03
C ARG A 112 5.63 -8.35 15.32
N ASP A 113 4.84 -9.15 16.02
CA ASP A 113 5.25 -9.77 17.30
C ASP A 113 5.80 -8.75 18.32
N GLY A 114 5.19 -7.57 18.37
CA GLY A 114 5.59 -6.46 19.25
C GLY A 114 6.78 -5.63 18.77
N ALA A 115 7.53 -6.08 17.76
CA ALA A 115 8.66 -5.35 17.17
C ALA A 115 8.22 -4.47 15.98
N PRO A 116 8.95 -3.39 15.67
CA PRO A 116 8.69 -2.59 14.47
C PRO A 116 8.73 -3.44 13.20
N PHE A 117 7.76 -3.25 12.33
CA PHE A 117 7.69 -3.89 11.03
C PHE A 117 7.27 -2.88 9.96
N VAL A 118 7.86 -3.00 8.78
CA VAL A 118 7.63 -2.11 7.63
C VAL A 118 7.35 -2.96 6.40
N HIS A 119 6.23 -2.70 5.74
CA HIS A 119 5.86 -3.28 4.45
C HIS A 119 5.99 -2.20 3.38
N CYS A 120 6.75 -2.45 2.34
CA CYS A 120 7.12 -1.43 1.36
C CYS A 120 7.09 -1.94 -0.07
N HIS A 121 6.42 -1.20 -0.94
CA HIS A 121 6.56 -1.34 -2.39
C HIS A 121 7.28 -0.11 -2.95
N ALA A 122 8.13 -0.34 -3.97
CA ALA A 122 8.91 0.73 -4.57
C ALA A 122 9.03 0.57 -6.08
N VAL A 123 9.31 1.70 -6.72
CA VAL A 123 9.80 1.80 -8.10
C VAL A 123 11.20 2.39 -8.05
N TRP A 124 12.12 1.80 -8.78
CA TRP A 124 13.54 2.20 -8.80
C TRP A 124 14.16 2.07 -10.19
N THR A 125 15.31 2.71 -10.35
CA THR A 125 16.19 2.57 -11.50
C THR A 125 17.56 2.10 -11.02
N ASP A 126 18.12 1.07 -11.63
CA ASP A 126 19.47 0.58 -11.36
C ASP A 126 20.55 1.41 -12.08
N GLU A 127 21.83 1.09 -11.82
CA GLU A 127 22.98 1.77 -12.44
C GLU A 127 23.04 1.62 -13.96
N GLN A 128 22.37 0.60 -14.53
CA GLN A 128 22.26 0.38 -15.96
C GLN A 128 21.10 1.15 -16.60
N GLY A 129 20.32 1.87 -15.80
CA GLY A 129 19.14 2.61 -16.24
C GLY A 129 17.89 1.75 -16.40
N LEU A 130 17.90 0.51 -15.91
CA LEU A 130 16.74 -0.37 -15.96
C LEU A 130 15.76 -0.02 -14.84
N ARG A 131 14.55 0.38 -15.23
CA ARG A 131 13.45 0.73 -14.33
C ARG A 131 12.63 -0.50 -13.97
N ARG A 132 12.46 -0.76 -12.67
CA ARG A 132 11.69 -1.88 -12.12
C ARG A 132 10.91 -1.47 -10.87
N GLY A 133 10.07 -2.38 -10.39
CA GLY A 133 9.39 -2.25 -9.10
C GLY A 133 9.30 -3.59 -8.39
N GLY A 134 8.89 -3.56 -7.11
CA GLY A 134 8.72 -4.76 -6.30
C GLY A 134 8.51 -4.46 -4.81
N HIS A 135 8.41 -5.53 -4.05
CA HIS A 135 8.34 -5.57 -2.60
C HIS A 135 9.74 -5.53 -2.00
N MET A 136 10.07 -4.48 -1.28
CA MET A 136 11.39 -4.29 -0.70
C MET A 136 11.60 -5.16 0.56
N LEU A 137 12.75 -5.83 0.66
CA LEU A 137 13.20 -6.52 1.87
C LEU A 137 13.89 -5.51 2.80
N MET A 138 13.11 -4.91 3.69
CA MET A 138 13.48 -3.75 4.49
C MET A 138 14.64 -3.99 5.45
N ASP A 139 14.83 -5.22 5.92
CA ASP A 139 15.93 -5.63 6.81
C ASP A 139 17.25 -5.84 6.09
N GLN A 140 17.19 -6.09 4.77
CA GLN A 140 18.35 -6.45 3.95
C GLN A 140 18.80 -5.30 3.02
N SER A 141 17.92 -4.32 2.80
CA SER A 141 18.22 -3.15 1.98
C SER A 141 18.77 -2.02 2.83
N ILE A 142 19.90 -1.43 2.40
CA ILE A 142 20.65 -0.44 3.18
C ILE A 142 20.54 0.94 2.54
N VAL A 143 20.25 1.95 3.34
CA VAL A 143 20.31 3.36 2.94
C VAL A 143 21.74 3.73 2.57
N ALA A 144 21.97 4.08 1.32
CA ALA A 144 23.33 4.45 0.84
C ALA A 144 23.67 5.93 1.08
N GLU A 145 22.68 6.81 0.96
CA GLU A 145 22.83 8.25 1.21
C GLU A 145 21.69 8.75 2.09
N THR A 146 22.02 9.64 3.04
CA THR A 146 21.01 10.24 3.94
C THR A 146 20.01 11.07 3.15
N VAL A 147 18.72 10.83 3.37
CA VAL A 147 17.61 11.57 2.73
C VAL A 147 16.51 11.89 3.73
N GLN A 148 15.70 12.90 3.41
CA GLN A 148 14.46 13.18 4.14
C GLN A 148 13.27 12.49 3.47
N ALA A 149 12.34 11.99 4.29
CA ALA A 149 11.10 11.37 3.85
C ALA A 149 9.91 11.95 4.62
N GLN A 150 8.74 11.93 3.97
CA GLN A 150 7.50 12.39 4.60
C GLN A 150 6.75 11.20 5.21
N ALA A 151 6.25 11.38 6.41
CA ALA A 151 5.48 10.36 7.12
C ALA A 151 4.16 10.93 7.65
N TRP A 152 3.12 10.09 7.61
CA TRP A 152 1.79 10.37 8.14
C TRP A 152 1.32 9.19 8.97
N GLY A 153 0.64 9.47 10.07
CA GLY A 153 0.15 8.40 10.93
C GLY A 153 -0.62 8.90 12.13
N VAL A 154 -0.73 8.03 13.12
CA VAL A 154 -1.44 8.27 14.37
C VAL A 154 -0.65 7.70 15.55
N HIS A 155 -0.94 8.18 16.77
CA HIS A 155 -0.32 7.67 18.01
C HIS A 155 -1.19 6.62 18.73
N ASN A 156 -2.50 6.62 18.51
CA ASN A 156 -3.48 5.81 19.23
C ASN A 156 -3.81 4.47 18.58
N ALA A 157 -3.36 4.26 17.34
CA ALA A 157 -3.54 3.01 16.59
C ALA A 157 -2.26 2.62 15.86
N THR A 158 -2.13 1.33 15.55
CA THR A 158 -1.01 0.77 14.79
C THR A 158 -1.52 -0.20 13.73
N MET A 159 -0.67 -0.55 12.78
CA MET A 159 -0.86 -1.70 11.91
C MET A 159 -0.13 -2.89 12.54
N GLU A 160 -0.87 -3.89 13.01
CA GLU A 160 -0.33 -5.08 13.65
C GLU A 160 -0.47 -6.30 12.74
N THR A 161 0.60 -7.06 12.56
CA THR A 161 0.49 -8.27 11.73
C THR A 161 -0.28 -9.36 12.46
N ARG A 162 -1.25 -9.97 11.76
CA ARG A 162 -2.05 -11.10 12.24
C ARG A 162 -2.20 -12.15 11.16
N PHE A 163 -2.26 -13.41 11.57
CA PHE A 163 -2.59 -14.48 10.63
C PHE A 163 -4.02 -14.28 10.09
N ASP A 164 -4.15 -14.37 8.79
CA ASP A 164 -5.42 -14.25 8.08
C ASP A 164 -5.80 -15.61 7.47
N PRO A 165 -6.83 -16.28 8.03
CA PRO A 165 -7.26 -17.58 7.52
C PRO A 165 -7.80 -17.55 6.09
N GLU A 166 -8.38 -16.42 5.64
CA GLU A 166 -8.91 -16.29 4.29
C GLU A 166 -7.79 -16.42 3.25
N THR A 167 -6.69 -15.70 3.44
CA THR A 167 -5.60 -15.63 2.46
C THR A 167 -4.43 -16.56 2.77
N ASN A 168 -4.37 -17.12 3.99
CA ASN A 168 -3.26 -17.90 4.54
C ASN A 168 -1.95 -17.11 4.71
N PHE A 169 -2.05 -15.77 4.78
CA PHE A 169 -0.92 -14.88 5.05
C PHE A 169 -0.96 -14.31 6.46
N THR A 170 0.19 -13.83 6.93
CA THR A 170 0.28 -12.91 8.09
C THR A 170 0.33 -11.49 7.56
N LEU A 171 -0.73 -10.71 7.78
CA LEU A 171 -0.98 -9.41 7.18
C LEU A 171 -1.22 -8.34 8.22
N PHE A 172 -0.94 -7.09 7.87
CA PHE A 172 -1.29 -5.95 8.70
C PHE A 172 -2.80 -5.82 8.93
N HIS A 173 -3.15 -5.45 10.14
CA HIS A 173 -4.50 -5.22 10.62
C HIS A 173 -4.51 -4.02 11.56
N PRO A 174 -5.37 -3.02 11.38
CA PRO A 174 -5.45 -1.90 12.30
C PRO A 174 -5.80 -2.35 13.72
N ALA A 175 -5.05 -1.88 14.71
CA ALA A 175 -5.21 -2.22 16.12
C ALA A 175 -5.10 -0.98 16.99
N VAL A 176 -5.97 -0.87 18.01
CA VAL A 176 -5.91 0.21 19.01
C VAL A 176 -4.74 -0.04 19.94
N VAL A 177 -3.91 0.97 20.20
CA VAL A 177 -2.79 0.94 21.16
C VAL A 177 -3.00 1.86 22.35
N ALA A 178 -3.84 2.88 22.21
CA ALA A 178 -4.23 3.79 23.28
C ALA A 178 -5.65 4.32 23.05
N ALA A 179 -6.27 4.82 24.10
CA ALA A 179 -7.54 5.53 23.96
C ALA A 179 -7.36 6.77 23.07
N GLU A 180 -8.37 7.09 22.28
CA GLU A 180 -8.37 8.32 21.49
C GLU A 180 -8.42 9.53 22.43
N THR A 181 -7.38 10.35 22.38
CA THR A 181 -7.28 11.62 23.10
C THR A 181 -7.14 12.73 22.07
N GLY A 182 -8.24 13.13 21.43
CA GLY A 182 -8.22 14.16 20.40
C GLY A 182 -9.35 15.18 20.57
N ASP A 183 -9.05 16.42 20.30
CA ASP A 183 -9.90 17.59 20.48
C ASP A 183 -10.65 18.02 19.19
N GLY A 184 -10.94 17.06 18.28
CA GLY A 184 -11.73 17.32 17.07
C GLY A 184 -10.95 17.93 15.89
N GLY A 185 -9.62 17.80 15.88
CA GLY A 185 -8.76 18.17 14.75
C GLY A 185 -8.87 17.22 13.54
N ARG A 186 -8.05 17.44 12.53
CA ARG A 186 -7.95 16.55 11.37
C ARG A 186 -7.57 15.14 11.79
N ARG A 187 -8.13 14.16 11.09
CA ARG A 187 -7.92 12.73 11.37
C ARG A 187 -7.05 12.08 10.30
N THR A 188 -6.26 11.11 10.72
CA THR A 188 -5.68 10.11 9.83
C THR A 188 -6.31 8.75 10.13
N LEU A 189 -6.64 8.01 9.09
CA LEU A 189 -7.21 6.68 9.18
C LEU A 189 -6.20 5.65 8.73
N LEU A 190 -6.10 4.58 9.52
CA LEU A 190 -5.43 3.34 9.14
C LEU A 190 -6.51 2.33 8.77
N ALA A 191 -6.43 1.74 7.58
CA ALA A 191 -7.40 0.73 7.18
C ALA A 191 -6.75 -0.44 6.47
N ARG A 192 -7.41 -1.59 6.56
CA ARG A 192 -7.17 -2.78 5.76
C ARG A 192 -8.38 -3.06 4.90
N ILE A 193 -8.15 -3.23 3.59
CA ILE A 193 -9.16 -3.65 2.62
C ILE A 193 -8.81 -5.08 2.21
N ARG A 194 -9.80 -5.99 2.29
CA ARG A 194 -9.66 -7.42 2.04
C ARG A 194 -9.82 -7.77 0.56
N PRO A 195 -9.52 -9.04 0.17
CA PRO A 195 -9.68 -9.53 -1.20
C PRO A 195 -11.06 -9.24 -1.81
N ASP A 196 -11.11 -9.19 -3.13
CA ASP A 196 -12.31 -9.00 -3.95
C ASP A 196 -13.08 -7.66 -3.77
N GLU A 197 -12.71 -6.83 -2.78
CA GLU A 197 -13.24 -5.46 -2.67
C GLU A 197 -12.65 -4.57 -3.76
N ASP A 198 -13.48 -3.82 -4.48
CA ASP A 198 -12.95 -2.79 -5.40
C ASP A 198 -12.25 -1.69 -4.61
N LEU A 199 -11.00 -1.41 -4.96
CA LEU A 199 -10.14 -0.53 -4.19
C LEU A 199 -10.70 0.90 -4.07
N THR A 200 -11.19 1.49 -5.15
CA THR A 200 -11.72 2.86 -5.14
C THR A 200 -13.01 2.96 -4.34
N MET A 201 -13.90 1.97 -4.52
CA MET A 201 -15.17 1.94 -3.79
C MET A 201 -14.98 1.65 -2.30
N ALA A 202 -14.01 0.81 -1.94
CA ALA A 202 -13.67 0.53 -0.54
C ALA A 202 -13.12 1.77 0.17
N ILE A 203 -12.30 2.58 -0.50
CA ILE A 203 -11.82 3.86 0.05
C ILE A 203 -12.99 4.84 0.25
N GLU A 204 -13.93 4.90 -0.68
CA GLU A 204 -15.15 5.70 -0.54
C GLU A 204 -15.98 5.22 0.66
N GLU A 205 -16.06 3.89 0.90
CA GLU A 205 -16.75 3.31 2.06
C GLU A 205 -16.07 3.69 3.37
N VAL A 206 -14.73 3.62 3.44
CA VAL A 206 -13.97 4.09 4.62
C VAL A 206 -14.30 5.55 4.92
N CYS A 207 -14.30 6.42 3.91
CA CYS A 207 -14.65 7.83 4.10
C CYS A 207 -16.09 8.00 4.57
N ARG A 208 -17.04 7.23 4.03
CA ARG A 208 -18.46 7.28 4.38
C ARG A 208 -18.70 6.85 5.83
N THR A 209 -18.06 5.74 6.24
CA THR A 209 -18.12 5.22 7.62
C THR A 209 -17.64 6.23 8.65
N HIS A 210 -16.62 7.01 8.32
CA HIS A 210 -16.04 8.01 9.23
C HIS A 210 -16.56 9.44 8.99
N GLY A 211 -17.54 9.64 8.08
CA GLY A 211 -18.12 10.95 7.78
C GLY A 211 -17.13 11.94 7.10
N ILE A 212 -16.07 11.43 6.46
CA ILE A 212 -15.04 12.23 5.78
C ILE A 212 -15.52 12.60 4.38
N ARG A 213 -15.40 13.86 4.03
CA ARG A 213 -15.82 14.38 2.72
C ARG A 213 -14.67 14.58 1.75
N ASN A 214 -13.52 15.00 2.26
CA ASN A 214 -12.31 15.23 1.48
C ASN A 214 -11.13 14.57 2.20
N ALA A 215 -10.30 13.87 1.46
CA ALA A 215 -9.12 13.21 2.00
C ALA A 215 -8.02 13.03 0.94
N ILE A 216 -6.80 12.81 1.42
CA ILE A 216 -5.65 12.42 0.61
C ILE A 216 -5.21 11.01 1.04
N VAL A 217 -5.04 10.13 0.07
CA VAL A 217 -4.40 8.82 0.30
C VAL A 217 -2.91 9.01 0.38
N ARG A 218 -2.32 8.63 1.52
CA ARG A 218 -0.89 8.81 1.82
C ARG A 218 -0.17 7.47 1.71
N GLY A 219 0.82 7.37 0.83
CA GLY A 219 1.81 6.30 0.78
C GLY A 219 1.33 4.84 0.90
N SER A 220 0.11 4.54 0.51
CA SER A 220 -0.54 3.23 0.68
C SER A 220 -0.03 2.19 -0.32
N VAL A 221 -0.03 0.93 0.09
CA VAL A 221 0.48 -0.22 -0.68
C VAL A 221 -0.46 -1.41 -0.59
N GLY A 222 -0.35 -2.35 -1.52
CA GLY A 222 -1.08 -3.62 -1.51
C GLY A 222 -1.04 -4.30 -2.86
N SER A 223 -2.01 -5.18 -3.11
CA SER A 223 -2.10 -5.98 -4.33
C SER A 223 -3.51 -5.92 -4.91
N ILE A 224 -3.60 -5.91 -6.24
CA ILE A 224 -4.85 -6.00 -6.99
C ILE A 224 -4.76 -7.08 -8.06
N ILE A 225 -5.91 -7.52 -8.60
CA ILE A 225 -5.95 -8.54 -9.65
C ILE A 225 -5.83 -7.86 -11.01
N GLY A 226 -4.60 -7.67 -11.48
CA GLY A 226 -4.32 -6.84 -12.66
C GLY A 226 -4.79 -5.40 -12.46
N ALA A 227 -4.99 -4.65 -13.53
CA ALA A 227 -5.59 -3.32 -13.45
C ALA A 227 -6.42 -2.98 -14.68
N GLU A 228 -7.47 -2.18 -14.47
CA GLU A 228 -8.15 -1.43 -15.52
C GLU A 228 -7.98 0.05 -15.22
N PHE A 229 -7.38 0.80 -16.13
CA PHE A 229 -7.15 2.22 -16.01
C PHE A 229 -8.29 3.02 -16.65
N ASP A 230 -8.48 4.26 -16.25
CA ASP A 230 -9.54 5.15 -16.77
C ASP A 230 -9.33 5.56 -18.23
N ASP A 231 -8.10 5.42 -18.75
CA ASP A 231 -7.77 5.59 -20.17
C ASP A 231 -8.07 4.36 -21.05
N GLY A 232 -8.62 3.29 -20.45
CA GLY A 232 -9.00 2.06 -21.12
C GLY A 232 -7.89 1.01 -21.24
N ARG A 233 -6.66 1.28 -20.75
CA ARG A 233 -5.61 0.26 -20.67
C ARG A 233 -5.98 -0.82 -19.65
N ILE A 234 -5.63 -2.06 -19.96
CA ILE A 234 -5.88 -3.23 -19.11
C ILE A 234 -4.57 -3.99 -18.92
N ILE A 235 -4.26 -4.34 -17.66
CA ILE A 235 -3.21 -5.27 -17.27
C ILE A 235 -3.88 -6.58 -16.86
N GLU A 236 -3.57 -7.66 -17.57
CA GLU A 236 -4.21 -8.96 -17.35
C GLU A 236 -3.48 -9.87 -16.36
N ASP A 237 -2.26 -9.52 -15.95
CA ASP A 237 -1.49 -10.26 -14.94
C ASP A 237 -2.30 -10.35 -13.63
N ARG A 238 -2.46 -11.57 -13.10
CA ARG A 238 -3.34 -11.79 -11.93
C ARG A 238 -2.64 -11.50 -10.60
N ALA A 239 -1.33 -11.67 -10.54
CA ALA A 239 -0.52 -11.37 -9.37
C ALA A 239 0.20 -10.05 -9.59
N THR A 240 -0.35 -8.96 -9.08
CA THR A 240 0.25 -7.63 -9.21
C THR A 240 0.28 -6.91 -7.86
N GLU A 241 1.33 -6.16 -7.65
CA GLU A 241 1.48 -5.26 -6.50
C GLU A 241 1.31 -3.82 -6.94
N ILE A 242 0.87 -2.98 -6.02
CA ILE A 242 0.71 -1.55 -6.28
C ILE A 242 1.24 -0.71 -5.14
N LEU A 243 1.63 0.51 -5.50
CA LEU A 243 1.80 1.62 -4.58
C LEU A 243 1.05 2.85 -5.10
N VAL A 244 0.53 3.68 -4.21
CA VAL A 244 -0.23 4.88 -4.58
C VAL A 244 0.73 6.03 -4.85
N ARG A 245 0.73 6.53 -6.10
CA ARG A 245 1.48 7.71 -6.51
C ARG A 245 0.79 8.99 -6.04
N ALA A 246 -0.51 9.07 -6.29
CA ALA A 246 -1.39 10.12 -5.83
C ALA A 246 -2.79 9.56 -5.59
N GLY A 247 -3.46 10.03 -4.54
CA GLY A 247 -4.82 9.62 -4.25
C GLY A 247 -5.60 10.72 -3.56
N ARG A 248 -6.81 10.96 -4.04
CA ARG A 248 -7.71 11.96 -3.48
C ARG A 248 -9.11 11.39 -3.35
N VAL A 249 -9.76 11.72 -2.25
CA VAL A 249 -11.20 11.58 -2.09
C VAL A 249 -11.79 12.97 -2.03
N SER A 250 -12.84 13.20 -2.80
CA SER A 250 -13.53 14.49 -2.83
C SER A 250 -15.04 14.30 -2.84
N ARG A 251 -15.75 15.30 -2.35
CA ARG A 251 -17.21 15.33 -2.40
C ARG A 251 -17.67 15.38 -3.87
N GLY A 252 -18.48 14.41 -4.27
CA GLY A 252 -19.18 14.39 -5.55
C GLY A 252 -20.67 14.73 -5.38
N HIS A 253 -21.43 14.66 -6.47
CA HIS A 253 -22.88 14.90 -6.47
C HIS A 253 -23.62 13.85 -5.61
N ASP A 254 -23.21 12.57 -5.74
CA ASP A 254 -23.87 11.42 -5.09
C ASP A 254 -23.04 10.80 -3.95
N GLY A 255 -22.32 11.63 -3.18
CA GLY A 255 -21.44 11.19 -2.10
C GLY A 255 -19.97 11.53 -2.35
N VAL A 256 -19.04 10.74 -1.80
CA VAL A 256 -17.62 10.92 -2.01
C VAL A 256 -17.14 10.08 -3.20
N ARG A 257 -16.08 10.56 -3.87
CA ARG A 257 -15.43 9.88 -5.00
C ARG A 257 -13.92 9.80 -4.77
N ALA A 258 -13.40 8.58 -4.87
CA ALA A 258 -11.97 8.31 -4.83
C ALA A 258 -11.39 8.28 -6.24
N GLN A 259 -10.24 8.92 -6.41
CA GLN A 259 -9.40 8.85 -7.59
C GLN A 259 -7.99 8.47 -7.16
N LEU A 260 -7.45 7.40 -7.75
CA LEU A 260 -6.15 6.85 -7.41
C LEU A 260 -5.27 6.76 -8.65
N GLU A 261 -4.14 7.43 -8.63
CA GLU A 261 -3.02 7.19 -9.53
C GLU A 261 -2.05 6.23 -8.84
N ILE A 262 -1.74 5.13 -9.50
CA ILE A 262 -0.89 4.08 -8.97
C ILE A 262 0.32 3.80 -9.86
N ALA A 263 1.35 3.19 -9.28
CA ALA A 263 2.30 2.35 -9.99
C ALA A 263 1.97 0.89 -9.67
N LEU A 264 1.75 0.10 -10.72
CA LEU A 264 1.51 -1.33 -10.67
C LEU A 264 2.78 -2.05 -11.10
N ILE A 265 3.13 -3.11 -10.37
CA ILE A 265 4.27 -3.97 -10.62
C ILE A 265 3.75 -5.36 -11.03
N ASP A 266 4.19 -5.84 -12.19
CA ASP A 266 3.85 -7.16 -12.70
C ASP A 266 4.84 -8.24 -12.18
N PRO A 267 4.60 -9.55 -12.42
CA PRO A 267 5.49 -10.64 -12.00
C PRO A 267 6.91 -10.59 -12.60
N ARG A 268 7.16 -9.74 -13.58
CA ARG A 268 8.47 -9.52 -14.21
C ARG A 268 9.18 -8.29 -13.66
N GLY A 269 8.53 -7.56 -12.74
CA GLY A 269 9.01 -6.30 -12.19
C GLY A 269 8.80 -5.09 -13.11
N HIS A 270 8.03 -5.24 -14.22
CA HIS A 270 7.69 -4.10 -15.04
C HIS A 270 6.70 -3.19 -14.33
N VAL A 271 6.86 -1.90 -14.56
CA VAL A 271 6.04 -0.87 -13.92
C VAL A 271 5.07 -0.27 -14.94
N CYS A 272 3.79 -0.30 -14.60
CA CYS A 272 2.73 0.37 -15.36
C CYS A 272 2.04 1.41 -14.45
N GLU A 273 1.86 2.62 -14.94
CA GLU A 273 1.30 3.73 -14.16
C GLU A 273 0.03 4.26 -14.79
N GLY A 274 -0.89 4.72 -13.97
CA GLY A 274 -2.13 5.34 -14.43
C GLY A 274 -3.15 5.52 -13.32
N VAL A 275 -4.26 6.15 -13.68
CA VAL A 275 -5.42 6.33 -12.81
C VAL A 275 -6.34 5.12 -12.93
N LEU A 276 -6.71 4.52 -11.80
CA LEU A 276 -7.58 3.35 -11.78
C LEU A 276 -9.01 3.68 -12.23
N ALA A 277 -9.57 2.86 -13.09
CA ALA A 277 -11.00 2.88 -13.42
C ALA A 277 -11.81 2.46 -12.19
N ARG A 278 -12.74 3.32 -11.76
CA ARG A 278 -13.56 3.09 -10.57
C ARG A 278 -14.45 1.86 -10.73
N GLY A 279 -14.51 1.02 -9.69
CA GLY A 279 -15.34 -0.19 -9.65
C GLY A 279 -14.81 -1.34 -10.50
N ARG A 280 -13.52 -1.31 -10.90
CA ARG A 280 -12.92 -2.27 -11.83
C ARG A 280 -11.65 -2.93 -11.29
N ASN A 281 -11.21 -2.63 -10.06
CA ASN A 281 -9.90 -3.01 -9.56
C ASN A 281 -10.01 -3.71 -8.19
N PRO A 282 -10.35 -5.01 -8.18
CA PRO A 282 -10.47 -5.78 -6.94
C PRO A 282 -9.10 -6.02 -6.31
N VAL A 283 -9.05 -5.92 -4.98
CA VAL A 283 -7.90 -6.28 -4.16
C VAL A 283 -7.62 -7.78 -4.31
N LEU A 284 -6.33 -8.13 -4.45
CA LEU A 284 -5.90 -9.53 -4.56
C LEU A 284 -5.72 -10.19 -3.19
N ILE A 285 -4.80 -9.71 -2.37
CA ILE A 285 -4.51 -10.27 -1.03
C ILE A 285 -4.95 -9.28 0.06
N CYS A 286 -4.45 -8.06 -0.01
CA CYS A 286 -4.66 -7.03 0.98
C CYS A 286 -4.30 -5.66 0.37
N PHE A 287 -4.98 -4.63 0.85
CA PHE A 287 -4.55 -3.25 0.64
C PHE A 287 -4.49 -2.53 1.98
N GLU A 288 -3.36 -1.89 2.24
CA GLU A 288 -3.06 -1.12 3.43
C GLU A 288 -3.24 0.36 3.12
N LEU A 289 -4.32 0.93 3.67
CA LEU A 289 -4.71 2.31 3.41
C LEU A 289 -4.30 3.21 4.58
N VAL A 290 -3.63 4.30 4.25
CA VAL A 290 -3.47 5.44 5.14
C VAL A 290 -4.10 6.66 4.47
N LEU A 291 -5.10 7.24 5.12
CA LEU A 291 -5.93 8.30 4.57
C LEU A 291 -5.96 9.47 5.53
N GLU A 292 -5.54 10.64 5.06
CA GLU A 292 -5.57 11.89 5.83
C GLU A 292 -6.76 12.74 5.43
N GLU A 293 -7.60 13.12 6.40
CA GLU A 293 -8.69 14.07 6.21
C GLU A 293 -8.15 15.46 5.90
N VAL A 294 -8.74 16.11 4.91
CA VAL A 294 -8.42 17.49 4.52
C VAL A 294 -9.69 18.34 4.43
N GLU A 295 -9.53 19.66 4.41
CA GLU A 295 -10.65 20.60 4.32
C GLU A 295 -11.41 20.53 2.99
#